data_b0029b0ea3daa24fd2b2ae3bada93046
#
_entry.id   b0029b0ea3daa24fd2b2ae3bada93046
#
_cell.length_a   1.000
_cell.length_b   1.000
_cell.length_c   1.000
_cell.angle_alpha   90.00
_cell.angle_beta   90.00
_cell.angle_gamma   90.00
#
_symmetry.space_group_name_H-M   'P 1'
#
loop_
_entity.id
_entity.type
_entity.pdbx_description
1 polymer ?
#
loop_
_entity_poly.entity_id
_entity_poly.type
_entity_poly.pdbx_seq_one_letter_code
_entity_poly.pdbx_strand_id
1 'polypeptide(L)'
;MSSLGPDRSRLEIGGCFPQDVFADPRFAAKAQAYYDRWEMVGREDVGILERQQRALQSVLYRPGPLSWRDDMVQALGLWVLERLDLV
;
A
#
# COMPACT_ATOMS: atom_id res chain seq x y z
N MET A 1 4.23 6.54 -2.15
CA MET A 1 3.50 6.66 -0.86
C MET A 1 4.14 7.74 -0.03
N SER A 2 3.35 8.64 0.57
CA SER A 2 3.84 9.78 1.35
C SER A 2 3.27 9.73 2.77
N SER A 3 4.10 9.95 3.79
CA SER A 3 3.65 10.05 5.17
C SER A 3 2.90 11.37 5.40
N LEU A 4 1.78 11.32 6.10
CA LEU A 4 1.00 12.47 6.53
C LEU A 4 1.00 12.61 8.07
N GLY A 5 1.68 11.71 8.78
CA GLY A 5 1.73 11.65 10.22
C GLY A 5 2.02 10.22 10.70
N PRO A 6 2.05 9.99 12.02
CA PRO A 6 2.40 8.68 12.58
C PRO A 6 1.34 7.60 12.30
N ASP A 7 0.11 7.98 12.03
CA ASP A 7 -1.03 7.08 11.82
C ASP A 7 -1.70 7.26 10.45
N ARG A 8 -1.12 8.07 9.58
CA ARG A 8 -1.71 8.42 8.28
C ARG A 8 -0.68 8.45 7.17
N SER A 9 -1.06 7.91 6.03
CA SER A 9 -0.27 8.00 4.80
C SER A 9 -1.17 8.23 3.60
N ARG A 10 -0.58 8.75 2.52
CA ARG A 10 -1.22 8.88 1.21
C ARG A 10 -0.61 7.86 0.27
N LEU A 11 -1.46 7.05 -0.35
CA LEU A 11 -1.08 6.19 -1.45
C LEU A 11 -1.46 6.86 -2.77
N GLU A 12 -0.49 6.99 -3.66
CA GLU A 12 -0.70 7.44 -5.04
C GLU A 12 -0.29 6.31 -5.97
N ILE A 13 -1.19 5.91 -6.86
CA ILE A 13 -0.97 4.86 -7.84
C ILE A 13 -1.02 5.50 -9.22
N GLY A 14 0.01 5.31 -10.01
CA GLY A 14 0.11 5.79 -11.39
C GLY A 14 0.41 4.64 -12.35
N GLY A 15 -0.01 4.79 -13.60
CA GLY A 15 0.35 3.88 -14.69
C GLY A 15 1.54 4.40 -15.48
N CYS A 16 2.48 3.53 -15.81
CA CYS A 16 3.54 3.79 -16.78
C CYS A 16 3.23 3.00 -18.05
N PHE A 17 3.21 3.69 -19.18
CA PHE A 17 2.96 3.08 -20.48
C PHE A 17 4.10 3.37 -21.45
N PRO A 18 4.42 2.47 -22.38
CA PRO A 18 5.39 2.73 -23.45
C PRO A 18 4.99 3.97 -24.27
N GLN A 19 5.98 4.73 -24.73
CA GLN A 19 5.74 6.01 -25.41
C GLN A 19 4.92 5.85 -26.70
N ASP A 20 5.13 4.77 -27.44
CA ASP A 20 4.43 4.45 -28.68
C ASP A 20 2.93 4.19 -28.46
N VAL A 21 2.55 3.74 -27.27
CA VAL A 21 1.14 3.47 -26.92
C VAL A 21 0.32 4.77 -26.80
N PHE A 22 0.94 5.87 -26.45
CA PHE A 22 0.28 7.18 -26.36
C PHE A 22 -0.22 7.69 -27.73
N ALA A 23 0.36 7.20 -28.82
CA ALA A 23 -0.07 7.55 -30.18
C ALA A 23 -1.36 6.82 -30.63
N ASP A 24 -1.80 5.78 -29.92
CA ASP A 24 -3.07 5.09 -30.21
C ASP A 24 -4.25 6.01 -29.85
N PRO A 25 -5.16 6.33 -30.81
CA PRO A 25 -6.34 7.14 -30.51
C PRO A 25 -7.25 6.57 -29.42
N ARG A 26 -7.13 5.27 -29.15
CA ARG A 26 -7.89 4.56 -28.09
C ARG A 26 -7.14 4.49 -26.77
N PHE A 27 -5.96 5.12 -26.66
CA PHE A 27 -5.13 5.05 -25.46
C PHE A 27 -5.89 5.47 -24.20
N ALA A 28 -6.58 6.61 -24.24
CA ALA A 28 -7.33 7.13 -23.10
C ALA A 28 -8.35 6.13 -22.55
N ALA A 29 -9.11 5.49 -23.43
CA ALA A 29 -10.10 4.48 -23.03
C ALA A 29 -9.46 3.22 -22.45
N LYS A 30 -8.34 2.77 -23.04
CA LYS A 30 -7.59 1.62 -22.52
C LYS A 30 -6.96 1.91 -21.15
N ALA A 31 -6.34 3.07 -21.01
CA ALA A 31 -5.74 3.50 -19.75
C ALA A 31 -6.78 3.64 -18.65
N GLN A 32 -7.96 4.20 -18.97
CA GLN A 32 -9.05 4.36 -18.00
C GLN A 32 -9.50 3.03 -17.42
N ALA A 33 -9.61 1.97 -18.22
CA ALA A 33 -9.97 0.64 -17.73
C ALA A 33 -8.96 0.08 -16.69
N TYR A 34 -7.66 0.37 -16.85
CA TYR A 34 -6.65 0.04 -15.85
C TYR A 34 -6.81 0.87 -14.57
N TYR A 35 -7.05 2.17 -14.69
CA TYR A 35 -7.24 3.06 -13.54
C TYR A 35 -8.49 2.68 -12.74
N ASP A 36 -9.60 2.40 -13.39
CA ASP A 36 -10.85 1.96 -12.75
C ASP A 36 -10.63 0.68 -11.94
N ARG A 37 -9.88 -0.27 -12.49
CA ARG A 37 -9.52 -1.51 -11.79
C ARG A 37 -8.67 -1.25 -10.56
N TRP A 38 -7.62 -0.43 -10.67
CA TRP A 38 -6.74 -0.10 -9.56
C TRP A 38 -7.45 0.71 -8.49
N GLU A 39 -8.35 1.60 -8.88
CA GLU A 39 -9.17 2.35 -7.92
C GLU A 39 -10.10 1.41 -7.12
N MET A 40 -10.72 0.44 -7.78
CA MET A 40 -11.56 -0.54 -7.12
C MET A 40 -10.76 -1.35 -6.08
N VAL A 41 -9.62 -1.91 -6.48
CA VAL A 41 -8.73 -2.68 -5.58
C VAL A 41 -8.24 -1.80 -4.42
N GLY A 42 -7.80 -0.59 -4.71
CA GLY A 42 -7.32 0.34 -3.68
C GLY A 42 -8.40 0.70 -2.66
N ARG A 43 -9.65 0.87 -3.08
CA ARG A 43 -10.77 1.14 -2.16
C ARG A 43 -11.06 -0.03 -1.22
N GLU A 44 -10.97 -1.26 -1.72
CA GLU A 44 -11.14 -2.47 -0.90
C GLU A 44 -10.06 -2.54 0.18
N ASP A 45 -8.81 -2.32 -0.19
CA ASP A 45 -7.67 -2.36 0.73
C ASP A 45 -7.70 -1.22 1.77
N VAL A 46 -8.04 0.00 1.36
CA VAL A 46 -8.11 1.16 2.27
C VAL A 46 -9.05 0.88 3.45
N GLY A 47 -10.23 0.32 3.18
CA GLY A 47 -11.19 0.00 4.24
C GLY A 47 -10.66 -1.01 5.26
N ILE A 48 -9.83 -1.96 4.83
CA ILE A 48 -9.18 -2.95 5.70
C ILE A 48 -8.05 -2.28 6.51
N LEU A 49 -7.20 -1.50 5.84
CA LEU A 49 -6.06 -0.82 6.46
C LEU A 49 -6.49 0.18 7.52
N GLU A 50 -7.55 0.94 7.29
CA GLU A 50 -8.10 1.86 8.28
C GLU A 50 -8.66 1.15 9.51
N ARG A 51 -9.33 0.00 9.32
CA ARG A 51 -9.78 -0.82 10.45
C ARG A 51 -8.61 -1.40 11.22
N GLN A 52 -7.57 -1.86 10.53
CA GLN A 52 -6.36 -2.36 11.15
C GLN A 52 -5.65 -1.28 11.96
N GLN A 53 -5.53 -0.06 11.44
CA GLN A 53 -4.94 1.06 12.18
C GLN A 53 -5.69 1.37 13.47
N ARG A 54 -7.03 1.34 13.44
CA ARG A 54 -7.83 1.50 14.67
C ARG A 54 -7.61 0.35 15.65
N ALA A 55 -7.48 -0.89 15.15
CA ALA A 55 -7.22 -2.05 15.99
C ALA A 55 -5.85 -1.99 16.69
N LEU A 56 -4.83 -1.46 16.01
CA LEU A 56 -3.49 -1.26 16.59
C LEU A 56 -3.50 -0.29 17.79
N GLN A 57 -4.45 0.63 17.85
CA GLN A 57 -4.61 1.59 18.95
C GLN A 57 -5.39 0.99 20.14
N SER A 58 -5.92 -0.21 20.01
CA SER A 58 -6.68 -0.87 21.08
C SER A 58 -5.77 -1.32 22.21
N VAL A 59 -6.23 -1.14 23.45
CA VAL A 59 -5.55 -1.66 24.66
C VAL A 59 -5.50 -3.20 24.68
N LEU A 60 -6.34 -3.84 23.88
CA LEU A 60 -6.39 -5.30 23.75
C LEU A 60 -5.47 -5.83 22.64
N TYR A 61 -4.85 -4.94 21.87
CA TYR A 61 -3.98 -5.35 20.78
C TYR A 61 -2.81 -6.19 21.31
N ARG A 62 -2.54 -7.26 20.60
CA ARG A 62 -1.34 -8.11 20.77
C ARG A 62 -0.81 -8.46 19.39
N PRO A 63 0.51 -8.39 19.18
CA PRO A 63 1.11 -8.85 17.92
C PRO A 63 0.78 -10.33 17.68
N GLY A 64 0.35 -10.64 16.47
CA GLY A 64 0.19 -12.02 16.01
C GLY A 64 1.48 -12.58 15.42
N PRO A 65 1.57 -13.90 15.26
CA PRO A 65 2.69 -14.51 14.55
C PRO A 65 2.61 -14.18 13.06
N LEU A 66 3.77 -13.96 12.43
CA LEU A 66 3.88 -13.90 10.99
C LEU A 66 3.87 -15.32 10.41
N SER A 67 3.29 -15.47 9.22
CA SER A 67 3.36 -16.74 8.49
C SER A 67 4.73 -16.87 7.79
N TRP A 68 5.04 -18.06 7.35
CA TRP A 68 6.26 -18.30 6.57
C TRP A 68 6.30 -17.57 5.21
N ARG A 69 5.16 -17.01 4.78
CA ARG A 69 5.04 -16.18 3.57
C ARG A 69 5.29 -14.70 3.83
N ASP A 70 5.44 -14.33 5.09
CA ASP A 70 5.57 -12.92 5.52
C ASP A 70 7.03 -12.54 5.84
N ASP A 71 7.99 -13.29 5.32
CA ASP A 71 9.43 -13.04 5.50
C ASP A 71 9.85 -11.63 5.07
N MET A 72 9.28 -11.12 3.97
CA MET A 72 9.51 -9.75 3.51
C MET A 72 8.95 -8.69 4.48
N VAL A 73 7.82 -8.98 5.13
CA VAL A 73 7.24 -8.09 6.15
C VAL A 73 8.15 -8.06 7.38
N GLN A 74 8.66 -9.22 7.79
CA GLN A 74 9.62 -9.31 8.88
C GLN A 74 10.92 -8.56 8.56
N ALA A 75 11.47 -8.76 7.36
CA ALA A 75 12.69 -8.10 6.92
C ALA A 75 12.54 -6.57 6.91
N LEU A 76 11.40 -6.05 6.44
CA LEU A 76 11.09 -4.63 6.48
C LEU A 76 11.02 -4.11 7.93
N GLY A 77 10.36 -4.86 8.82
CA GLY A 77 10.28 -4.52 10.24
C GLY A 77 11.65 -4.42 10.90
N LEU A 78 12.52 -5.40 10.70
CA LEU A 78 13.90 -5.39 11.20
C LEU A 78 14.70 -4.22 10.64
N TRP A 79 14.58 -3.96 9.33
CA TRP A 79 15.24 -2.84 8.69
C TRP A 79 14.82 -1.48 9.27
N VAL A 80 13.54 -1.31 9.65
CA VAL A 80 13.04 -0.10 10.32
C VAL A 80 13.62 0.00 11.73
N LEU A 81 13.60 -1.09 12.50
CA LEU A 81 14.11 -1.11 13.88
C LEU A 81 15.60 -0.79 13.95
N GLU A 82 16.39 -1.30 13.01
CA GLU A 82 17.84 -0.98 12.90
C GLU A 82 18.07 0.52 12.69
N ARG A 83 17.23 1.17 11.85
CA ARG A 83 17.37 2.61 11.59
C ARG A 83 16.89 3.51 12.71
N LEU A 84 16.10 2.95 13.61
CA LEU A 84 15.64 3.65 14.82
C LEU A 84 16.50 3.33 16.03
N ASP A 85 17.62 2.60 15.85
CA ASP A 85 18.51 2.12 16.91
C ASP A 85 17.75 1.37 18.04
N LEU A 86 16.72 0.59 17.66
CA LEU A 86 15.89 -0.18 18.59
C LEU A 86 16.26 -1.66 18.64
N VAL A 87 17.25 -2.06 17.89
CA VAL A 87 17.86 -3.41 17.89
C VAL A 87 19.37 -3.30 17.78
#